data_651759d71e51b389c4291976b7a5b8ef
#
_entry.id   651759d71e51b389c4291976b7a5b8ef
#
_cell.length_a   1.000
_cell.length_b   1.000
_cell.length_c   1.000
_cell.angle_alpha   90.00
_cell.angle_beta   90.00
_cell.angle_gamma   90.00
#
_symmetry.space_group_name_H-M   'P 1'
#
loop_
_entity.id
_entity.type
_entity.pdbx_description
1 polymer ?
#
loop_
_entity_poly.entity_id
_entity_poly.type
_entity_poly.pdbx_seq_one_letter_code
_entity_poly.pdbx_strand_id
1 'polypeptide(L)'
;MRYHSRSDKMFRHIRPIAVVLSAVLLAGCTGTAQDTQTEARTEDAAVERDYDFTISYDGIAVGNVSSPVAVHDPSILKAGDTYYIYGSHMAAAVCDDLNSWKYLANGYRKVNKVFGQIYDVYDDAFAYAGAPTSIIPTDNAKQGGEHVWAPDVIYNKAMGKYVMYYCTSSTWNASNLCYGISDTPEGPFEWQGALIYSGFDNDTIKGTDVLDYVDEDYAASTYITRKGYNFEDFPNAIDPAVFYDKDGRMWMVYGSWSGGIFLLELDEQTGKVIHPAADPDNSVDPYFGKRLLGGGHMSIEGPYILWDEASGYYYLFVSYGSLTRDGGYQIRVLRSETPDGEYVDMNGKKPEKGFNHAYYGLKLSGNYMLPSLSKAYKATGHNSALVDDDGKKYIVYHTRFDNGTEQHSPRVHQFLVNAEGWPCMLPYQTAGETVSDYTVSETAGRYYFIDQGTKIDGNVAQPVILYLNDDGTAKTESAEGTWALTDNSHYMTLTLDDRTYSGVFCKMNDEAGTPVMTFSAVGYNESVWGVCYNGAAE
;
A
#
# COMPACT_ATOMS: atom_id res chain seq x y z
N MET A 1 -50.48 29.18 -2.71
CA MET A 1 -50.98 29.87 -1.51
C MET A 1 -49.78 30.32 -0.70
N ARG A 2 -49.68 31.61 -0.44
CA ARG A 2 -48.66 32.30 0.36
C ARG A 2 -48.82 31.99 1.86
N TYR A 3 -47.72 32.02 2.65
CA TYR A 3 -47.51 32.88 3.83
C TYR A 3 -46.43 32.22 4.73
N HIS A 4 -45.43 32.85 4.96
CA HIS A 4 -44.84 33.85 5.86
C HIS A 4 -43.86 33.30 6.86
N SER A 5 -42.70 33.78 6.73
CA SER A 5 -41.58 34.19 7.59
C SER A 5 -41.90 34.47 9.09
N ARG A 6 -41.00 34.03 9.96
CA ARG A 6 -40.59 34.82 11.13
C ARG A 6 -39.14 34.50 11.52
N SER A 7 -38.33 35.53 11.48
CA SER A 7 -37.01 35.67 12.08
C SER A 7 -37.15 35.84 13.59
N ASP A 8 -36.27 35.25 14.37
CA ASP A 8 -35.91 35.83 15.67
C ASP A 8 -34.40 35.65 15.91
N LYS A 9 -33.79 36.82 16.07
CA LYS A 9 -32.41 37.07 16.42
C LYS A 9 -32.19 36.76 17.91
N MET A 10 -31.12 36.04 18.22
CA MET A 10 -30.55 36.05 19.58
C MET A 10 -29.07 36.36 19.54
N PHE A 11 -28.73 37.59 19.86
CA PHE A 11 -27.39 38.08 20.15
C PHE A 11 -26.93 37.43 21.47
N ARG A 12 -25.74 36.85 21.52
CA ARG A 12 -25.01 36.68 22.77
C ARG A 12 -23.57 37.17 22.65
N HIS A 13 -23.26 38.02 23.57
CA HIS A 13 -22.07 38.82 23.79
C HIS A 13 -20.75 38.08 23.74
N ILE A 14 -19.82 38.63 22.98
CA ILE A 14 -18.38 38.35 23.05
C ILE A 14 -17.78 39.41 23.99
N ARG A 15 -17.10 38.97 25.07
CA ARG A 15 -16.28 39.82 25.93
C ARG A 15 -14.84 39.77 25.44
N PRO A 16 -14.13 40.89 25.29
CA PRO A 16 -12.72 40.91 24.97
C PRO A 16 -11.86 40.63 26.23
N ILE A 17 -10.83 39.79 26.02
CA ILE A 17 -9.77 39.58 27.00
C ILE A 17 -8.72 40.64 26.79
N ALA A 18 -8.49 41.44 27.83
CA ALA A 18 -7.48 42.50 27.87
C ALA A 18 -6.09 41.85 28.10
N VAL A 19 -5.15 42.18 27.21
CA VAL A 19 -3.72 41.91 27.39
C VAL A 19 -3.13 43.02 28.26
N VAL A 20 -2.59 42.66 29.41
CA VAL A 20 -1.87 43.57 30.30
C VAL A 20 -0.41 43.62 29.87
N LEU A 21 0.02 44.77 29.32
CA LEU A 21 1.43 45.07 29.14
C LEU A 21 1.99 45.62 30.46
N SER A 22 2.96 44.88 31.04
CA SER A 22 3.75 45.41 32.17
C SER A 22 4.96 46.18 31.64
N ALA A 23 4.96 47.48 31.82
CA ALA A 23 6.12 48.32 31.60
C ALA A 23 7.04 48.28 32.81
N VAL A 24 8.30 47.91 32.60
CA VAL A 24 9.37 48.04 33.62
C VAL A 24 10.14 49.34 33.33
N LEU A 25 10.09 50.26 34.28
CA LEU A 25 10.91 51.48 34.32
C LEU A 25 12.34 51.14 34.74
N LEU A 26 13.31 51.46 33.91
CA LEU A 26 14.74 51.45 34.24
C LEU A 26 15.18 52.85 34.55
N ALA A 27 15.66 53.03 35.78
CA ALA A 27 16.35 54.24 36.23
C ALA A 27 17.80 54.27 35.68
N GLY A 28 18.23 55.43 35.22
CA GLY A 28 19.51 55.62 34.60
C GLY A 28 20.71 55.62 35.57
N CYS A 29 21.86 55.24 35.02
CA CYS A 29 23.15 55.68 35.49
C CYS A 29 24.05 56.01 34.30
N THR A 30 24.59 57.21 34.34
CA THR A 30 25.53 57.82 33.39
C THR A 30 26.87 57.07 33.41
N GLY A 31 27.37 56.71 32.23
CA GLY A 31 28.75 56.18 32.06
C GLY A 31 29.18 56.31 30.60
N THR A 32 30.16 57.14 30.41
CA THR A 32 31.06 57.42 29.28
C THR A 32 30.98 56.57 28.02
N ALA A 33 30.89 57.27 26.90
CA ALA A 33 30.99 56.76 25.54
C ALA A 33 32.30 56.04 25.28
N GLN A 34 32.21 54.80 24.82
CA GLN A 34 33.22 54.12 24.04
C GLN A 34 32.63 53.79 22.65
N ASP A 35 33.32 54.29 21.65
CA ASP A 35 33.07 53.97 20.24
C ASP A 35 33.12 52.42 20.03
N THR A 36 31.98 51.81 19.84
CA THR A 36 31.89 50.47 19.27
C THR A 36 31.58 50.63 17.79
N GLN A 37 32.58 50.35 16.98
CA GLN A 37 32.37 50.10 15.55
C GLN A 37 31.33 48.97 15.40
N THR A 38 30.23 49.34 14.81
CA THR A 38 29.23 48.39 14.30
C THR A 38 29.90 47.70 13.11
N GLU A 39 30.39 46.47 13.32
CA GLU A 39 30.70 45.58 12.19
C GLU A 39 29.39 45.42 11.41
N ALA A 40 29.36 45.95 10.21
CA ALA A 40 28.34 45.66 9.23
C ALA A 40 28.40 44.15 8.99
N ARG A 41 27.34 43.43 9.33
CA ARG A 41 27.09 42.09 8.80
C ARG A 41 27.15 42.23 7.29
N THR A 42 28.18 41.72 6.68
CA THR A 42 28.21 41.49 5.24
C THR A 42 27.02 40.58 4.95
N GLU A 43 26.04 41.09 4.20
CA GLU A 43 25.08 40.22 3.51
C GLU A 43 25.93 39.26 2.70
N ASP A 44 25.87 37.97 3.01
CA ASP A 44 26.50 36.93 2.21
C ASP A 44 25.94 37.10 0.80
N ALA A 45 26.82 37.46 -0.13
CA ALA A 45 26.46 37.56 -1.53
C ALA A 45 25.90 36.19 -1.95
N ALA A 46 24.65 36.16 -2.39
CA ALA A 46 24.02 34.96 -2.90
C ALA A 46 24.97 34.31 -3.92
N VAL A 47 25.36 33.09 -3.68
CA VAL A 47 26.21 32.31 -4.61
C VAL A 47 25.40 32.16 -5.88
N GLU A 48 25.81 32.83 -6.95
CA GLU A 48 25.19 32.67 -8.27
C GLU A 48 25.54 31.25 -8.77
N ARG A 49 24.54 30.36 -8.77
CA ARG A 49 24.66 28.98 -9.26
C ARG A 49 24.09 28.89 -10.66
N ASP A 50 24.85 28.27 -11.54
CA ASP A 50 24.36 27.94 -12.88
C ASP A 50 23.63 26.58 -12.81
N TYR A 51 22.32 26.57 -13.14
CA TYR A 51 21.47 25.38 -13.06
C TYR A 51 21.15 24.86 -14.45
N ASP A 52 21.46 23.58 -14.70
CA ASP A 52 21.03 22.88 -15.91
C ASP A 52 19.85 21.95 -15.61
N PHE A 53 18.67 22.33 -16.04
CA PHE A 53 17.43 21.54 -15.90
C PHE A 53 17.18 20.60 -17.07
N THR A 54 18.11 20.47 -18.00
CA THR A 54 17.97 19.56 -19.15
C THR A 54 17.98 18.11 -18.68
N ILE A 55 16.96 17.33 -19.09
CA ILE A 55 16.95 15.89 -18.87
C ILE A 55 17.87 15.24 -19.92
N SER A 56 18.90 14.53 -19.48
CA SER A 56 19.72 13.64 -20.28
C SER A 56 20.00 12.36 -19.50
N TYR A 57 19.94 11.23 -20.17
CA TYR A 57 20.30 9.92 -19.61
C TYR A 57 21.65 9.44 -20.17
N ASP A 58 22.42 10.31 -20.83
CA ASP A 58 23.74 9.98 -21.36
C ASP A 58 24.69 9.51 -20.26
N GLY A 59 25.33 8.37 -20.48
CA GLY A 59 26.24 7.76 -19.50
C GLY A 59 25.54 6.96 -18.38
N ILE A 60 24.20 6.96 -18.29
CA ILE A 60 23.48 6.15 -17.32
C ILE A 60 23.22 4.77 -17.91
N ALA A 61 23.69 3.74 -17.21
CA ALA A 61 23.44 2.36 -17.60
C ALA A 61 21.96 2.01 -17.41
N VAL A 62 21.42 1.19 -18.32
CA VAL A 62 20.02 0.76 -18.29
C VAL A 62 19.94 -0.70 -17.86
N GLY A 63 19.17 -0.95 -16.80
CA GLY A 63 18.91 -2.28 -16.27
C GLY A 63 17.74 -2.99 -16.96
N ASN A 64 17.63 -4.28 -16.71
CA ASN A 64 16.55 -5.11 -17.24
C ASN A 64 15.47 -5.30 -16.18
N VAL A 65 14.29 -4.75 -16.42
CA VAL A 65 13.13 -4.87 -15.55
C VAL A 65 12.33 -6.19 -15.71
N SER A 66 12.80 -7.16 -16.49
CA SER A 66 12.11 -8.43 -16.66
C SER A 66 12.29 -9.36 -15.45
N SER A 67 11.26 -10.16 -15.14
CA SER A 67 11.34 -11.25 -14.18
C SER A 67 11.14 -12.59 -14.90
N PRO A 68 11.81 -13.67 -14.47
CA PRO A 68 11.60 -15.00 -15.04
C PRO A 68 10.24 -15.61 -14.63
N VAL A 69 9.55 -15.00 -13.68
CA VAL A 69 8.23 -15.44 -13.19
C VAL A 69 7.20 -14.35 -13.36
N ALA A 70 5.95 -14.74 -13.51
CA ALA A 70 4.78 -13.88 -13.60
C ALA A 70 3.77 -14.32 -12.53
N VAL A 71 3.96 -13.86 -11.29
CA VAL A 71 3.03 -14.09 -10.17
C VAL A 71 2.20 -12.82 -10.01
N HIS A 72 0.88 -12.95 -10.16
CA HIS A 72 -0.10 -11.87 -9.99
C HIS A 72 -0.59 -11.85 -8.55
N ASP A 73 -0.88 -10.69 -7.98
CA ASP A 73 -1.36 -10.52 -6.60
C ASP A 73 -0.45 -11.25 -5.57
N PRO A 74 0.87 -10.94 -5.55
CA PRO A 74 1.82 -11.72 -4.79
C PRO A 74 1.68 -11.50 -3.28
N SER A 75 1.45 -12.58 -2.53
CA SER A 75 1.60 -12.62 -1.08
C SER A 75 2.95 -13.22 -0.70
N ILE A 76 3.69 -12.54 0.15
CA ILE A 76 5.04 -12.92 0.59
C ILE A 76 5.01 -13.70 1.91
N LEU A 77 5.74 -14.81 1.95
CA LEU A 77 6.04 -15.55 3.16
C LEU A 77 7.55 -15.79 3.26
N LYS A 78 8.13 -15.60 4.43
CA LYS A 78 9.48 -16.08 4.75
C LYS A 78 9.40 -17.34 5.60
N ALA A 79 10.12 -18.39 5.21
CA ALA A 79 10.26 -19.61 6.00
C ALA A 79 11.73 -20.05 6.02
N GLY A 80 12.39 -19.92 7.18
CA GLY A 80 13.83 -20.02 7.27
C GLY A 80 14.53 -18.92 6.47
N ASP A 81 15.50 -19.29 5.63
CA ASP A 81 16.25 -18.36 4.78
C ASP A 81 15.60 -18.19 3.38
N THR A 82 14.41 -18.75 3.17
CA THR A 82 13.77 -18.79 1.85
C THR A 82 12.50 -17.96 1.84
N TYR A 83 12.32 -17.17 0.78
CA TYR A 83 11.13 -16.38 0.51
C TYR A 83 10.25 -17.09 -0.50
N TYR A 84 8.95 -17.06 -0.24
CA TYR A 84 7.90 -17.61 -1.09
C TYR A 84 6.92 -16.52 -1.47
N ILE A 85 6.49 -16.49 -2.73
CA ILE A 85 5.34 -15.70 -3.16
C ILE A 85 4.28 -16.61 -3.74
N TYR A 86 3.03 -16.39 -3.31
CA TYR A 86 1.86 -17.08 -3.81
C TYR A 86 0.97 -16.04 -4.50
N GLY A 87 0.33 -16.42 -5.58
CA GLY A 87 -0.50 -15.47 -6.31
C GLY A 87 -1.66 -16.11 -7.04
N SER A 88 -2.45 -15.27 -7.65
CA SER A 88 -3.61 -15.63 -8.44
C SER A 88 -3.29 -16.68 -9.50
N HIS A 89 -4.32 -17.44 -9.89
CA HIS A 89 -4.23 -18.49 -10.90
C HIS A 89 -3.31 -19.65 -10.49
N MET A 90 -3.15 -19.87 -9.19
CA MET A 90 -2.32 -20.94 -8.62
C MET A 90 -0.85 -20.87 -9.03
N ALA A 91 -0.33 -19.66 -9.19
CA ALA A 91 1.08 -19.44 -9.38
C ALA A 91 1.78 -19.26 -8.03
N ALA A 92 2.98 -19.80 -7.90
CA ALA A 92 3.85 -19.56 -6.77
C ALA A 92 5.31 -19.58 -7.21
N ALA A 93 6.15 -18.81 -6.52
CA ALA A 93 7.58 -18.77 -6.78
C ALA A 93 8.38 -18.69 -5.47
N VAL A 94 9.65 -19.02 -5.56
CA VAL A 94 10.58 -19.11 -4.43
C VAL A 94 11.92 -18.46 -4.80
N CYS A 95 12.57 -17.83 -3.82
CA CYS A 95 13.95 -17.33 -3.93
C CYS A 95 14.59 -17.19 -2.55
N ASP A 96 15.90 -16.89 -2.52
CA ASP A 96 16.66 -16.66 -1.30
C ASP A 96 17.14 -15.19 -1.18
N ASP A 97 16.85 -14.34 -2.18
CA ASP A 97 17.42 -12.98 -2.31
C ASP A 97 16.40 -11.89 -2.67
N LEU A 98 15.08 -12.19 -2.65
CA LEU A 98 13.98 -11.31 -3.05
C LEU A 98 13.99 -10.87 -4.53
N ASN A 99 14.91 -11.39 -5.34
CA ASN A 99 15.11 -11.00 -6.74
C ASN A 99 15.11 -12.18 -7.72
N SER A 100 15.80 -13.26 -7.37
CA SER A 100 16.07 -14.40 -8.27
C SER A 100 14.95 -15.45 -8.23
N TRP A 101 13.71 -15.02 -8.43
CA TRP A 101 12.52 -15.86 -8.33
C TRP A 101 12.53 -17.03 -9.30
N LYS A 102 12.12 -18.20 -8.82
CA LYS A 102 11.91 -19.42 -9.59
C LYS A 102 10.51 -19.96 -9.33
N TYR A 103 9.82 -20.43 -10.38
CA TYR A 103 8.52 -21.04 -10.18
C TYR A 103 8.59 -22.26 -9.25
N LEU A 104 7.76 -22.25 -8.22
CA LEU A 104 7.40 -23.40 -7.42
C LEU A 104 6.21 -24.12 -8.06
N ALA A 105 5.21 -23.33 -8.51
CA ALA A 105 4.05 -23.78 -9.25
C ALA A 105 3.63 -22.71 -10.26
N ASN A 106 3.00 -23.13 -11.36
CA ASN A 106 2.52 -22.23 -12.38
C ASN A 106 1.20 -22.74 -12.97
N GLY A 107 0.12 -22.10 -12.57
CA GLY A 107 -1.20 -22.30 -13.14
C GLY A 107 -1.87 -23.65 -12.86
N TYR A 108 -2.93 -23.88 -13.59
CA TYR A 108 -3.88 -24.99 -13.41
C TYR A 108 -3.43 -26.25 -14.12
N ARG A 109 -2.43 -26.89 -13.58
CA ARG A 109 -1.99 -28.21 -14.06
C ARG A 109 -2.69 -29.29 -13.25
N LYS A 110 -2.92 -30.49 -13.85
CA LYS A 110 -3.54 -31.61 -13.17
C LYS A 110 -2.94 -31.89 -11.79
N VAL A 111 -1.61 -31.76 -11.69
CA VAL A 111 -0.87 -31.77 -10.43
C VAL A 111 -0.19 -30.42 -10.30
N ASN A 112 -0.53 -29.68 -9.25
CA ASN A 112 0.13 -28.45 -8.86
C ASN A 112 0.88 -28.70 -7.55
N LYS A 113 2.14 -28.32 -7.46
CA LYS A 113 2.97 -28.63 -6.29
C LYS A 113 2.39 -28.01 -5.00
N VAL A 114 1.83 -26.80 -5.12
CA VAL A 114 1.27 -26.05 -4.00
C VAL A 114 -0.14 -26.51 -3.65
N PHE A 115 -0.97 -26.77 -4.66
CA PHE A 115 -2.39 -27.10 -4.46
C PHE A 115 -2.73 -28.57 -4.63
N GLY A 116 -1.76 -29.43 -4.94
CA GLY A 116 -1.97 -30.87 -5.07
C GLY A 116 -2.75 -31.27 -6.33
N GLN A 117 -3.65 -32.23 -6.17
CA GLN A 117 -4.53 -32.69 -7.25
C GLN A 117 -5.69 -31.73 -7.42
N ILE A 118 -5.64 -30.90 -8.44
CA ILE A 118 -6.63 -29.84 -8.70
C ILE A 118 -8.05 -30.40 -8.81
N TYR A 119 -8.22 -31.58 -9.42
CA TYR A 119 -9.54 -32.18 -9.58
C TYR A 119 -10.19 -32.60 -8.27
N ASP A 120 -9.40 -33.05 -7.29
CA ASP A 120 -9.92 -33.57 -6.03
C ASP A 120 -10.26 -32.43 -5.03
N VAL A 121 -9.63 -31.26 -5.18
CA VAL A 121 -9.75 -30.13 -4.24
C VAL A 121 -10.82 -29.12 -4.66
N TYR A 122 -11.16 -29.06 -5.95
CA TYR A 122 -11.90 -27.92 -6.48
C TYR A 122 -13.39 -28.09 -6.61
N ASP A 123 -13.92 -29.32 -6.71
CA ASP A 123 -15.38 -29.52 -6.73
C ASP A 123 -16.03 -28.89 -5.50
N ASP A 124 -15.43 -29.06 -4.31
CA ASP A 124 -15.95 -28.50 -3.07
C ASP A 124 -15.67 -26.98 -2.93
N ALA A 125 -14.46 -26.54 -3.28
CA ALA A 125 -14.08 -25.11 -3.20
C ALA A 125 -14.94 -24.23 -4.13
N PHE A 126 -15.38 -24.77 -5.26
CA PHE A 126 -16.23 -24.06 -6.23
C PHE A 126 -17.72 -24.37 -6.11
N ALA A 127 -18.14 -25.21 -5.18
CA ALA A 127 -19.53 -25.64 -5.04
C ALA A 127 -20.52 -24.48 -4.96
N TYR A 128 -20.15 -23.40 -4.29
CA TYR A 128 -20.95 -22.17 -4.21
C TYR A 128 -20.73 -21.23 -5.39
N ALA A 129 -19.50 -20.85 -5.65
CA ALA A 129 -19.20 -19.86 -6.71
C ALA A 129 -19.56 -20.39 -8.11
N GLY A 130 -19.73 -21.68 -8.25
CA GLY A 130 -20.02 -22.34 -9.51
C GLY A 130 -18.76 -22.35 -10.40
N ALA A 131 -17.98 -23.41 -10.34
CA ALA A 131 -16.89 -23.58 -11.27
C ALA A 131 -17.40 -23.46 -12.70
N PRO A 132 -16.86 -22.55 -13.54
CA PRO A 132 -17.04 -22.73 -14.96
C PRO A 132 -16.55 -24.14 -15.30
N THR A 133 -17.28 -24.87 -16.12
CA THR A 133 -16.88 -26.21 -16.60
C THR A 133 -15.51 -26.24 -17.26
N SER A 134 -14.91 -25.08 -17.45
CA SER A 134 -13.59 -24.79 -18.00
C SER A 134 -12.45 -24.75 -16.97
N ILE A 135 -12.71 -24.81 -15.66
CA ILE A 135 -11.65 -24.92 -14.64
C ILE A 135 -11.02 -26.31 -14.61
N ILE A 136 -11.78 -27.32 -14.95
CA ILE A 136 -11.22 -28.68 -15.11
C ILE A 136 -10.32 -28.62 -16.34
N PRO A 137 -8.98 -28.77 -16.19
CA PRO A 137 -8.09 -28.71 -17.33
C PRO A 137 -8.44 -29.84 -18.30
N THR A 138 -9.14 -29.51 -19.36
CA THR A 138 -9.06 -30.28 -20.58
C THR A 138 -7.70 -29.98 -21.20
N ASP A 139 -7.16 -30.84 -22.08
CA ASP A 139 -5.86 -30.63 -22.74
C ASP A 139 -5.67 -29.27 -23.42
N ASN A 140 -6.69 -28.43 -23.44
CA ASN A 140 -6.69 -27.03 -23.86
C ASN A 140 -6.71 -26.08 -22.65
N ALA A 141 -5.62 -26.05 -21.92
CA ALA A 141 -5.39 -25.33 -20.66
C ALA A 141 -5.58 -23.78 -20.69
N LYS A 142 -6.30 -23.23 -21.65
CA LYS A 142 -6.54 -21.79 -21.79
C LYS A 142 -7.86 -21.30 -21.16
N GLN A 143 -8.65 -22.16 -20.58
CA GLN A 143 -10.02 -21.81 -20.16
C GLN A 143 -10.38 -22.22 -18.72
N GLY A 144 -9.48 -22.67 -17.95
CA GLY A 144 -9.81 -23.08 -16.62
C GLY A 144 -8.90 -22.43 -15.60
N GLY A 145 -9.47 -21.95 -14.54
CA GLY A 145 -8.72 -21.57 -13.42
C GLY A 145 -8.45 -20.10 -13.28
N GLU A 146 -9.18 -19.34 -13.99
CA GLU A 146 -9.14 -17.88 -13.89
C GLU A 146 -9.78 -17.37 -12.59
N HIS A 147 -10.27 -18.26 -11.75
CA HIS A 147 -11.16 -17.88 -10.64
C HIS A 147 -10.68 -18.28 -9.24
N VAL A 148 -9.43 -18.72 -9.09
CA VAL A 148 -8.73 -18.76 -7.80
C VAL A 148 -7.78 -17.60 -7.73
N TRP A 149 -8.06 -16.65 -6.83
CA TRP A 149 -7.36 -15.37 -6.79
C TRP A 149 -6.77 -15.06 -5.42
N ALA A 150 -5.75 -14.20 -5.46
CA ALA A 150 -5.15 -13.50 -4.33
C ALA A 150 -4.99 -14.36 -3.07
N PRO A 151 -4.25 -15.48 -3.12
CA PRO A 151 -3.97 -16.25 -1.93
C PRO A 151 -3.03 -15.49 -1.00
N ASP A 152 -3.23 -15.66 0.30
CA ASP A 152 -2.27 -15.26 1.32
C ASP A 152 -1.89 -16.45 2.19
N VAL A 153 -0.63 -16.54 2.60
CA VAL A 153 -0.12 -17.69 3.38
C VAL A 153 0.56 -17.19 4.64
N ILE A 154 0.14 -17.78 5.77
CA ILE A 154 0.73 -17.50 7.08
C ILE A 154 1.13 -18.80 7.78
N TYR A 155 2.19 -18.76 8.58
CA TYR A 155 2.46 -19.83 9.54
C TYR A 155 1.59 -19.63 10.78
N ASN A 156 0.59 -20.53 10.95
CA ASN A 156 -0.27 -20.53 12.12
C ASN A 156 0.47 -21.21 13.28
N LYS A 157 0.84 -20.42 14.29
CA LYS A 157 1.66 -20.85 15.43
C LYS A 157 0.93 -21.88 16.31
N ALA A 158 -0.38 -21.71 16.50
CA ALA A 158 -1.19 -22.58 17.35
C ALA A 158 -1.42 -23.96 16.71
N MET A 159 -1.62 -23.99 15.41
CA MET A 159 -1.77 -25.25 14.64
C MET A 159 -0.42 -25.91 14.33
N GLY A 160 0.69 -25.14 14.31
CA GLY A 160 1.98 -25.61 13.84
C GLY A 160 1.99 -25.94 12.34
N LYS A 161 1.21 -25.20 11.55
CA LYS A 161 0.96 -25.44 10.12
C LYS A 161 1.02 -24.15 9.34
N TYR A 162 1.28 -24.27 8.04
CA TYR A 162 1.06 -23.20 7.07
C TYR A 162 -0.41 -23.21 6.66
N VAL A 163 -1.05 -22.05 6.69
CA VAL A 163 -2.44 -21.88 6.29
C VAL A 163 -2.49 -20.91 5.13
N MET A 164 -3.10 -21.33 4.03
CA MET A 164 -3.37 -20.52 2.86
C MET A 164 -4.82 -20.10 2.87
N TYR A 165 -5.08 -18.80 2.79
CA TYR A 165 -6.38 -18.20 2.58
C TYR A 165 -6.46 -17.72 1.14
N TYR A 166 -7.55 -17.99 0.44
CA TYR A 166 -7.73 -17.63 -0.95
C TYR A 166 -9.20 -17.47 -1.28
N CYS A 167 -9.52 -16.90 -2.43
CA CYS A 167 -10.89 -16.81 -2.86
C CYS A 167 -11.15 -17.64 -4.12
N THR A 168 -12.41 -18.06 -4.26
CA THR A 168 -12.97 -18.56 -5.51
C THR A 168 -14.11 -17.65 -5.96
N SER A 169 -14.19 -17.37 -7.26
CA SER A 169 -15.22 -16.52 -7.85
C SER A 169 -15.51 -16.97 -9.26
N SER A 170 -16.79 -17.04 -9.66
CA SER A 170 -17.17 -17.41 -11.02
C SER A 170 -17.82 -16.28 -11.82
N THR A 171 -18.36 -15.29 -11.13
CA THR A 171 -19.18 -14.23 -11.75
C THR A 171 -18.80 -12.83 -11.31
N TRP A 172 -17.65 -12.67 -10.63
CA TRP A 172 -17.23 -11.45 -9.92
C TRP A 172 -18.10 -11.11 -8.71
N ASN A 173 -19.23 -11.73 -8.57
CA ASN A 173 -20.26 -11.42 -7.58
C ASN A 173 -20.47 -12.58 -6.61
N ALA A 174 -20.70 -13.80 -7.11
CA ALA A 174 -20.76 -14.99 -6.28
C ALA A 174 -19.35 -15.46 -5.98
N SER A 175 -18.86 -15.11 -4.80
CA SER A 175 -17.50 -15.37 -4.36
C SER A 175 -17.50 -15.95 -2.94
N ASN A 176 -16.47 -16.71 -2.62
CA ASN A 176 -16.25 -17.19 -1.28
C ASN A 176 -14.75 -17.23 -0.93
N LEU A 177 -14.45 -16.90 0.32
CA LEU A 177 -13.13 -17.12 0.90
C LEU A 177 -13.00 -18.57 1.35
N CYS A 178 -11.88 -19.18 1.01
CA CYS A 178 -11.52 -20.56 1.37
C CYS A 178 -10.21 -20.57 2.13
N TYR A 179 -9.94 -21.71 2.82
CA TYR A 179 -8.62 -21.94 3.38
C TYR A 179 -8.17 -23.39 3.20
N GLY A 180 -6.87 -23.57 3.19
CA GLY A 180 -6.21 -24.86 3.13
C GLY A 180 -4.99 -24.89 4.06
N ILE A 181 -4.58 -26.07 4.49
CA ILE A 181 -3.46 -26.25 5.41
C ILE A 181 -2.38 -27.14 4.82
N SER A 182 -1.12 -26.90 5.21
CA SER A 182 0.03 -27.71 4.83
C SER A 182 1.04 -27.83 5.97
N ASP A 183 1.82 -28.90 5.97
CA ASP A 183 2.98 -29.07 6.86
C ASP A 183 4.18 -28.24 6.41
N THR A 184 4.23 -27.86 5.14
CA THR A 184 5.36 -27.14 4.54
C THR A 184 4.88 -25.92 3.75
N PRO A 185 5.71 -24.88 3.61
CA PRO A 185 5.35 -23.70 2.81
C PRO A 185 5.19 -24.05 1.31
N GLU A 186 5.77 -25.13 0.85
CA GLU A 186 5.68 -25.59 -0.53
C GLU A 186 4.35 -26.27 -0.87
N GLY A 187 3.53 -26.59 0.14
CA GLY A 187 2.32 -27.37 -0.04
C GLY A 187 2.55 -28.89 -0.05
N PRO A 188 1.59 -29.69 -0.54
CA PRO A 188 0.29 -29.21 -1.00
C PRO A 188 -0.59 -28.69 0.14
N PHE A 189 -1.36 -27.65 -0.11
CA PHE A 189 -2.35 -27.14 0.82
C PHE A 189 -3.66 -27.91 0.66
N GLU A 190 -4.05 -28.63 1.71
CA GLU A 190 -5.28 -29.40 1.74
C GLU A 190 -6.47 -28.51 2.11
N TRP A 191 -7.48 -28.45 1.24
CA TRP A 191 -8.69 -27.66 1.44
C TRP A 191 -9.43 -28.06 2.73
N GLN A 192 -9.83 -27.06 3.51
CA GLN A 192 -10.49 -27.25 4.80
C GLN A 192 -11.94 -26.74 4.81
N GLY A 193 -12.31 -25.86 3.89
CA GLY A 193 -13.64 -25.30 3.80
C GLY A 193 -13.67 -23.86 3.28
N ALA A 194 -14.90 -23.39 3.07
CA ALA A 194 -15.17 -21.97 2.86
C ALA A 194 -15.40 -21.27 4.20
N LEU A 195 -15.14 -19.96 4.25
CA LEU A 195 -15.19 -19.14 5.44
C LEU A 195 -16.22 -18.02 5.36
N ILE A 196 -16.29 -17.33 4.22
CA ILE A 196 -17.18 -16.19 3.96
C ILE A 196 -17.75 -16.31 2.55
N TYR A 197 -19.02 -16.02 2.40
CA TYR A 197 -19.72 -16.02 1.13
C TYR A 197 -20.27 -14.63 0.81
N SER A 198 -20.27 -14.25 -0.46
CA SER A 198 -20.86 -13.00 -0.95
C SER A 198 -21.57 -13.21 -2.29
N GLY A 199 -22.42 -12.25 -2.67
CA GLY A 199 -23.11 -12.30 -3.97
C GLY A 199 -24.29 -13.26 -4.03
N PHE A 200 -24.81 -13.69 -2.88
CA PHE A 200 -25.98 -14.54 -2.79
C PHE A 200 -27.29 -13.75 -2.99
N ASP A 201 -28.35 -14.46 -3.33
CA ASP A 201 -29.73 -13.99 -3.36
C ASP A 201 -30.61 -14.86 -2.43
N ASN A 202 -31.93 -14.62 -2.47
CA ASN A 202 -32.88 -15.37 -1.63
C ASN A 202 -32.89 -16.89 -1.85
N ASP A 203 -32.43 -17.35 -3.01
CA ASP A 203 -32.40 -18.77 -3.34
C ASP A 203 -31.02 -19.38 -3.00
N THR A 204 -29.95 -18.69 -3.37
CA THR A 204 -28.57 -19.16 -3.25
C THR A 204 -27.99 -19.01 -1.84
N ILE A 205 -28.53 -18.14 -0.98
CA ILE A 205 -28.13 -17.99 0.42
C ILE A 205 -28.24 -19.31 1.21
N LYS A 206 -29.16 -20.20 0.82
CA LYS A 206 -29.35 -21.52 1.45
C LYS A 206 -28.19 -22.47 1.21
N GLY A 207 -27.34 -22.16 0.24
CA GLY A 207 -26.10 -22.89 -0.04
C GLY A 207 -24.87 -22.31 0.68
N THR A 208 -25.08 -21.38 1.60
CA THR A 208 -24.04 -20.72 2.42
C THR A 208 -24.28 -20.99 3.90
N ASP A 209 -23.35 -20.56 4.74
CA ASP A 209 -23.48 -20.59 6.20
C ASP A 209 -24.04 -19.28 6.80
N VAL A 210 -24.43 -18.30 5.98
CA VAL A 210 -24.90 -16.99 6.44
C VAL A 210 -26.05 -17.12 7.44
N LEU A 211 -27.00 -18.04 7.19
CA LEU A 211 -28.17 -18.26 8.06
C LEU A 211 -27.84 -18.96 9.37
N ASP A 212 -26.61 -19.41 9.59
CA ASP A 212 -26.14 -19.90 10.90
C ASP A 212 -25.78 -18.74 11.84
N TYR A 213 -25.57 -17.53 11.28
CA TYR A 213 -25.16 -16.32 12.03
C TYR A 213 -26.20 -15.22 12.08
N VAL A 214 -27.10 -15.17 11.11
CA VAL A 214 -28.20 -14.19 11.06
C VAL A 214 -29.51 -14.89 10.65
N ASP A 215 -30.66 -14.35 11.08
CA ASP A 215 -31.95 -14.88 10.66
C ASP A 215 -32.32 -14.49 9.22
N GLU A 216 -33.30 -15.21 8.62
CA GLU A 216 -33.72 -15.00 7.24
C GLU A 216 -34.27 -13.55 7.01
N ASP A 217 -34.97 -12.97 7.98
CA ASP A 217 -35.55 -11.62 7.86
C ASP A 217 -34.44 -10.57 7.85
N TYR A 218 -33.44 -10.72 8.72
CA TYR A 218 -32.24 -9.86 8.71
C TYR A 218 -31.50 -9.98 7.39
N ALA A 219 -31.18 -11.19 6.93
CA ALA A 219 -30.48 -11.41 5.69
C ALA A 219 -31.21 -10.82 4.49
N ALA A 220 -32.53 -11.05 4.37
CA ALA A 220 -33.36 -10.56 3.28
C ALA A 220 -33.49 -9.02 3.26
N SER A 221 -33.52 -8.38 4.42
CA SER A 221 -33.67 -6.93 4.51
C SER A 221 -32.35 -6.18 4.42
N THR A 222 -31.23 -6.81 4.78
CA THR A 222 -29.92 -6.18 4.91
C THR A 222 -28.98 -6.50 3.74
N TYR A 223 -28.84 -7.80 3.43
CA TYR A 223 -27.89 -8.25 2.42
C TYR A 223 -28.47 -8.35 1.00
N ILE A 224 -29.79 -8.32 0.87
CA ILE A 224 -30.44 -8.56 -0.42
C ILE A 224 -31.32 -7.36 -0.78
N THR A 225 -31.12 -6.84 -1.97
CA THR A 225 -31.92 -5.77 -2.57
C THR A 225 -32.81 -6.34 -3.69
N ARG A 226 -33.69 -5.52 -4.26
CA ARG A 226 -34.42 -5.91 -5.46
C ARG A 226 -33.54 -6.25 -6.67
N LYS A 227 -32.24 -5.89 -6.63
CA LYS A 227 -31.26 -6.14 -7.69
C LYS A 227 -30.38 -7.37 -7.40
N GLY A 228 -30.63 -8.08 -6.31
CA GLY A 228 -29.78 -9.15 -5.79
C GLY A 228 -28.96 -8.67 -4.60
N TYR A 229 -27.77 -9.23 -4.42
CA TYR A 229 -26.87 -8.89 -3.33
C TYR A 229 -26.60 -7.39 -3.22
N ASN A 230 -26.49 -6.89 -2.00
CA ASN A 230 -26.27 -5.47 -1.71
C ASN A 230 -24.77 -5.11 -1.80
N PHE A 231 -24.25 -5.01 -3.01
CA PHE A 231 -22.85 -4.63 -3.29
C PHE A 231 -22.48 -3.20 -2.88
N GLU A 232 -23.45 -2.38 -2.53
CA GLU A 232 -23.16 -1.03 -2.07
C GLU A 232 -22.66 -0.99 -0.64
N ASP A 233 -23.13 -1.92 0.18
CA ASP A 233 -22.86 -1.91 1.61
C ASP A 233 -22.10 -3.14 2.10
N PHE A 234 -22.05 -4.23 1.32
CA PHE A 234 -21.39 -5.47 1.73
C PHE A 234 -20.32 -5.90 0.74
N PRO A 235 -19.24 -6.58 1.23
CA PRO A 235 -18.04 -6.83 0.46
C PRO A 235 -18.28 -7.88 -0.63
N ASN A 236 -17.44 -7.84 -1.66
CA ASN A 236 -17.11 -9.01 -2.44
C ASN A 236 -16.09 -9.83 -1.62
N ALA A 237 -16.37 -11.10 -1.34
CA ALA A 237 -15.55 -11.98 -0.52
C ALA A 237 -14.34 -12.50 -1.32
N ILE A 238 -13.41 -11.60 -1.64
CA ILE A 238 -12.15 -11.87 -2.34
C ILE A 238 -11.00 -11.10 -1.68
N ASP A 239 -9.79 -11.34 -2.14
CA ASP A 239 -8.54 -10.68 -1.72
C ASP A 239 -8.27 -10.79 -0.21
N PRO A 240 -8.22 -11.99 0.39
CA PRO A 240 -7.91 -12.15 1.80
C PRO A 240 -6.42 -11.90 2.06
N ALA A 241 -6.11 -11.21 3.14
CA ALA A 241 -4.76 -11.15 3.72
C ALA A 241 -4.81 -11.31 5.23
N VAL A 242 -3.83 -12.00 5.80
CA VAL A 242 -3.86 -12.47 7.19
C VAL A 242 -2.64 -11.99 7.94
N PHE A 243 -2.84 -11.53 9.18
CA PHE A 243 -1.74 -11.04 10.00
C PHE A 243 -1.96 -11.36 11.48
N TYR A 244 -0.89 -11.34 12.25
CA TYR A 244 -0.94 -11.29 13.69
C TYR A 244 -0.84 -9.85 14.17
N ASP A 245 -1.70 -9.48 15.14
CA ASP A 245 -1.53 -8.20 15.82
C ASP A 245 -0.40 -8.29 16.89
N LYS A 246 -0.09 -7.14 17.50
CA LYS A 246 0.94 -7.04 18.53
C LYS A 246 0.67 -7.89 19.77
N ASP A 247 -0.57 -8.27 20.00
CA ASP A 247 -1.01 -9.08 21.14
C ASP A 247 -1.08 -10.58 20.79
N GLY A 248 -0.78 -10.93 19.53
CA GLY A 248 -0.75 -12.29 19.02
C GLY A 248 -2.09 -12.80 18.51
N ARG A 249 -3.14 -11.99 18.41
CA ARG A 249 -4.42 -12.38 17.81
C ARG A 249 -4.28 -12.39 16.31
N MET A 250 -5.00 -13.30 15.68
CA MET A 250 -4.96 -13.50 14.23
C MET A 250 -6.15 -12.81 13.57
N TRP A 251 -5.91 -12.08 12.49
CA TRP A 251 -6.90 -11.30 11.77
C TRP A 251 -6.84 -11.57 10.28
N MET A 252 -7.99 -11.40 9.61
CA MET A 252 -8.11 -11.42 8.15
C MET A 252 -8.74 -10.11 7.67
N VAL A 253 -8.03 -9.38 6.82
CA VAL A 253 -8.56 -8.26 6.05
C VAL A 253 -8.89 -8.75 4.64
N TYR A 254 -10.00 -8.26 4.06
CA TYR A 254 -10.47 -8.73 2.75
C TYR A 254 -11.44 -7.74 2.11
N GLY A 255 -11.78 -7.96 0.86
CA GLY A 255 -12.74 -7.16 0.12
C GLY A 255 -12.14 -6.46 -1.09
N SER A 256 -12.98 -6.23 -2.08
CA SER A 256 -12.59 -5.63 -3.35
C SER A 256 -13.77 -4.89 -3.95
N TRP A 257 -13.57 -3.62 -4.28
CA TRP A 257 -14.51 -2.68 -4.93
C TRP A 257 -15.85 -2.52 -4.21
N SER A 258 -16.62 -3.58 -4.13
CA SER A 258 -17.99 -3.58 -3.59
C SER A 258 -18.01 -3.56 -2.08
N GLY A 259 -18.81 -2.68 -1.48
CA GLY A 259 -19.00 -2.56 -0.04
C GLY A 259 -17.77 -2.06 0.75
N GLY A 260 -16.59 -2.10 0.14
CA GLY A 260 -15.33 -1.67 0.75
C GLY A 260 -14.49 -2.82 1.32
N ILE A 261 -13.58 -2.48 2.24
CA ILE A 261 -12.62 -3.38 2.87
C ILE A 261 -13.09 -3.71 4.29
N PHE A 262 -13.08 -5.00 4.62
CA PHE A 262 -13.57 -5.55 5.88
C PHE A 262 -12.50 -6.31 6.64
N LEU A 263 -12.71 -6.47 7.94
CA LEU A 263 -11.81 -7.15 8.87
C LEU A 263 -12.60 -8.12 9.77
N LEU A 264 -12.05 -9.31 9.94
CA LEU A 264 -12.55 -10.34 10.86
C LEU A 264 -11.40 -10.90 11.70
N GLU A 265 -11.67 -11.23 12.96
CA GLU A 265 -10.77 -12.01 13.80
C GLU A 265 -10.83 -13.49 13.42
N LEU A 266 -9.70 -14.19 13.50
CA LEU A 266 -9.59 -15.61 13.23
C LEU A 266 -9.27 -16.37 14.52
N ASP A 267 -9.88 -17.54 14.67
CA ASP A 267 -9.53 -18.50 15.72
C ASP A 267 -8.21 -19.19 15.35
N GLU A 268 -7.16 -18.95 16.13
CA GLU A 268 -5.84 -19.51 15.89
C GLU A 268 -5.81 -21.05 15.94
N GLN A 269 -6.71 -21.69 16.69
CA GLN A 269 -6.71 -23.16 16.82
C GLN A 269 -7.31 -23.86 15.60
N THR A 270 -8.18 -23.17 14.87
CA THR A 270 -8.93 -23.74 13.74
C THR A 270 -8.67 -23.05 12.40
N GLY A 271 -8.11 -21.84 12.42
CA GLY A 271 -7.96 -20.98 11.24
C GLY A 271 -9.28 -20.40 10.71
N LYS A 272 -10.39 -20.57 11.43
CA LYS A 272 -11.72 -20.13 11.01
C LYS A 272 -12.04 -18.72 11.51
N VAL A 273 -13.01 -18.11 10.86
CA VAL A 273 -13.53 -16.78 11.23
C VAL A 273 -14.25 -16.85 12.58
N ILE A 274 -14.03 -15.82 13.39
CA ILE A 274 -14.83 -15.52 14.59
C ILE A 274 -15.82 -14.42 14.19
N HIS A 275 -17.09 -14.78 14.09
CA HIS A 275 -18.15 -13.84 13.75
C HIS A 275 -18.47 -12.93 14.94
N PRO A 276 -18.38 -11.60 14.79
CA PRO A 276 -18.61 -10.66 15.89
C PRO A 276 -20.11 -10.46 16.18
N ALA A 277 -20.42 -9.88 17.34
CA ALA A 277 -21.75 -9.29 17.54
C ALA A 277 -21.92 -8.05 16.66
N ALA A 278 -23.14 -7.82 16.16
CA ALA A 278 -23.45 -6.64 15.37
C ALA A 278 -23.21 -5.35 16.20
N ASP A 279 -22.51 -4.39 15.61
CA ASP A 279 -22.31 -3.05 16.15
C ASP A 279 -22.39 -2.02 15.02
N PRO A 280 -23.59 -1.58 14.64
CA PRO A 280 -23.80 -0.63 13.54
C PRO A 280 -23.09 0.71 13.75
N ASP A 281 -22.97 1.17 15.01
CA ASP A 281 -22.33 2.44 15.35
C ASP A 281 -20.82 2.43 15.03
N ASN A 282 -20.20 1.23 15.09
CA ASN A 282 -18.80 1.01 14.74
C ASN A 282 -18.62 0.29 13.39
N SER A 283 -19.66 0.24 12.54
CA SER A 283 -19.65 -0.41 11.22
C SER A 283 -19.28 -1.89 11.27
N VAL A 284 -19.72 -2.61 12.33
CA VAL A 284 -19.50 -4.06 12.51
C VAL A 284 -20.76 -4.82 12.12
N ASP A 285 -20.62 -5.65 11.08
CA ASP A 285 -21.63 -6.59 10.62
C ASP A 285 -21.43 -7.97 11.28
N PRO A 286 -22.49 -8.66 11.69
CA PRO A 286 -22.36 -9.95 12.39
C PRO A 286 -21.79 -11.07 11.52
N TYR A 287 -21.88 -10.98 10.21
CA TYR A 287 -21.34 -11.97 9.29
C TYR A 287 -20.04 -11.50 8.64
N PHE A 288 -20.00 -10.29 8.11
CA PHE A 288 -18.87 -9.77 7.35
C PHE A 288 -17.78 -9.09 8.21
N GLY A 289 -18.04 -8.80 9.48
CA GLY A 289 -17.10 -8.12 10.38
C GLY A 289 -17.08 -6.61 10.23
N LYS A 290 -15.97 -5.98 10.60
CA LYS A 290 -15.83 -4.53 10.65
C LYS A 290 -15.41 -3.97 9.29
N ARG A 291 -16.19 -3.01 8.76
CA ARG A 291 -15.76 -2.25 7.58
C ARG A 291 -14.72 -1.20 7.97
N LEU A 292 -13.51 -1.33 7.42
CA LEU A 292 -12.40 -0.41 7.68
C LEU A 292 -12.49 0.84 6.83
N LEU A 293 -12.77 0.70 5.54
CA LEU A 293 -12.86 1.81 4.59
C LEU A 293 -13.68 1.45 3.35
N GLY A 294 -14.01 2.47 2.55
CA GLY A 294 -14.77 2.30 1.32
C GLY A 294 -16.29 2.30 1.55
N GLY A 295 -16.99 1.58 0.70
CA GLY A 295 -18.45 1.54 0.58
C GLY A 295 -18.92 2.08 -0.77
N GLY A 296 -20.08 1.61 -1.24
CA GLY A 296 -20.45 1.81 -2.63
C GLY A 296 -19.61 0.91 -3.55
N HIS A 297 -19.33 1.39 -4.76
CA HIS A 297 -18.48 0.67 -5.72
C HIS A 297 -17.26 1.55 -6.03
N MET A 298 -16.23 1.46 -5.19
CA MET A 298 -14.97 2.19 -5.31
C MET A 298 -13.88 1.25 -5.79
N SER A 299 -13.00 1.70 -6.68
CA SER A 299 -11.85 0.91 -7.14
C SER A 299 -10.76 0.85 -6.06
N ILE A 300 -11.05 0.14 -4.97
CA ILE A 300 -10.18 -0.14 -3.84
C ILE A 300 -10.17 -1.64 -3.64
N GLU A 301 -8.99 -2.27 -3.69
CA GLU A 301 -8.85 -3.73 -3.57
C GLU A 301 -7.47 -4.12 -3.02
N GLY A 302 -7.20 -5.43 -2.91
CA GLY A 302 -5.92 -5.96 -2.50
C GLY A 302 -5.46 -5.45 -1.13
N PRO A 303 -6.30 -5.51 -0.08
CA PRO A 303 -5.91 -5.02 1.23
C PRO A 303 -4.81 -5.90 1.84
N TYR A 304 -3.86 -5.28 2.52
CA TYR A 304 -2.83 -5.96 3.30
C TYR A 304 -2.49 -5.15 4.54
N ILE A 305 -2.47 -5.76 5.72
CA ILE A 305 -2.12 -5.07 6.96
C ILE A 305 -0.79 -5.60 7.48
N LEU A 306 0.14 -4.66 7.74
CA LEU A 306 1.43 -4.94 8.35
C LEU A 306 1.53 -4.22 9.70
N TRP A 307 1.86 -4.95 10.77
CA TRP A 307 2.29 -4.36 12.03
C TRP A 307 3.77 -4.01 11.99
N ASP A 308 4.12 -2.78 12.29
CA ASP A 308 5.50 -2.33 12.46
C ASP A 308 5.75 -1.89 13.90
N GLU A 309 6.43 -2.76 14.65
CA GLU A 309 6.76 -2.51 16.06
C GLU A 309 7.60 -1.24 16.25
N ALA A 310 8.48 -0.92 15.30
CA ALA A 310 9.38 0.22 15.41
C ALA A 310 8.64 1.56 15.35
N SER A 311 7.62 1.68 14.51
CA SER A 311 6.78 2.89 14.41
C SER A 311 5.59 2.88 15.35
N GLY A 312 5.16 1.69 15.80
CA GLY A 312 3.94 1.51 16.61
C GLY A 312 2.64 1.62 15.82
N TYR A 313 2.69 1.45 14.49
CA TYR A 313 1.53 1.53 13.61
C TYR A 313 1.24 0.23 12.87
N TYR A 314 -0.04 0.00 12.62
CA TYR A 314 -0.53 -0.91 11.59
C TYR A 314 -0.66 -0.12 10.29
N TYR A 315 -0.06 -0.60 9.22
CA TYR A 315 -0.16 -0.04 7.88
C TYR A 315 -1.14 -0.86 7.06
N LEU A 316 -2.27 -0.26 6.67
CA LEU A 316 -3.21 -0.85 5.73
C LEU A 316 -2.84 -0.38 4.33
N PHE A 317 -2.24 -1.27 3.57
CA PHE A 317 -2.00 -1.09 2.13
C PHE A 317 -3.26 -1.50 1.37
N VAL A 318 -3.56 -0.77 0.32
CA VAL A 318 -4.65 -1.06 -0.63
C VAL A 318 -4.24 -0.62 -2.03
N SER A 319 -4.87 -1.18 -3.04
CA SER A 319 -4.67 -0.77 -4.42
C SER A 319 -5.86 0.01 -4.93
N TYR A 320 -5.59 1.14 -5.60
CA TYR A 320 -6.62 1.95 -6.25
C TYR A 320 -6.49 1.85 -7.76
N GLY A 321 -7.60 2.06 -8.46
CA GLY A 321 -7.66 2.02 -9.92
C GLY A 321 -7.98 0.64 -10.47
N SER A 322 -7.74 0.43 -11.75
CA SER A 322 -7.90 -0.86 -12.41
C SER A 322 -6.53 -1.49 -12.69
N LEU A 323 -6.44 -2.80 -12.48
CA LEU A 323 -5.21 -3.58 -12.59
C LEU A 323 -4.62 -3.65 -14.01
N THR A 324 -5.35 -3.18 -15.04
CA THR A 324 -4.84 -3.16 -16.42
C THR A 324 -3.71 -2.14 -16.57
N ARG A 325 -2.83 -2.34 -17.56
CA ARG A 325 -1.65 -1.49 -17.81
C ARG A 325 -1.96 0.01 -17.78
N ASP A 326 -3.07 0.43 -18.35
CA ASP A 326 -3.47 1.83 -18.46
C ASP A 326 -4.59 2.23 -17.48
N GLY A 327 -4.93 1.35 -16.52
CA GLY A 327 -6.02 1.51 -15.56
C GLY A 327 -5.70 2.37 -14.34
N GLY A 328 -4.46 2.85 -14.21
CA GLY A 328 -4.05 3.71 -13.09
C GLY A 328 -3.88 2.97 -11.76
N TYR A 329 -3.63 1.66 -11.81
CA TYR A 329 -3.40 0.86 -10.61
C TYR A 329 -2.21 1.38 -9.82
N GLN A 330 -2.37 1.51 -8.50
CA GLN A 330 -1.41 2.18 -7.63
C GLN A 330 -1.54 1.72 -6.18
N ILE A 331 -0.41 1.73 -5.45
CA ILE A 331 -0.36 1.37 -4.04
C ILE A 331 -0.68 2.59 -3.18
N ARG A 332 -1.64 2.43 -2.26
CA ARG A 332 -1.99 3.41 -1.24
C ARG A 332 -1.81 2.82 0.15
N VAL A 333 -1.54 3.68 1.14
CA VAL A 333 -1.44 3.27 2.54
C VAL A 333 -2.19 4.23 3.46
N LEU A 334 -2.82 3.64 4.47
CA LEU A 334 -3.39 4.30 5.64
C LEU A 334 -2.77 3.66 6.88
N ARG A 335 -2.83 4.31 8.04
CA ARG A 335 -2.28 3.75 9.28
C ARG A 335 -3.23 3.86 10.46
N SER A 336 -3.03 2.99 11.45
CA SER A 336 -3.75 2.97 12.72
C SER A 336 -2.85 2.50 13.86
N GLU A 337 -3.16 2.84 15.10
CA GLU A 337 -2.49 2.31 16.31
C GLU A 337 -3.11 1.00 16.79
N THR A 338 -4.27 0.62 16.23
CA THR A 338 -4.99 -0.63 16.55
C THR A 338 -5.27 -1.45 15.29
N PRO A 339 -5.32 -2.79 15.39
CA PRO A 339 -5.50 -3.67 14.24
C PRO A 339 -6.84 -3.47 13.52
N ASP A 340 -7.87 -3.04 14.24
CA ASP A 340 -9.23 -2.85 13.74
C ASP A 340 -9.56 -1.38 13.38
N GLY A 341 -8.55 -0.51 13.32
CA GLY A 341 -8.70 0.90 12.87
C GLY A 341 -9.10 1.85 14.02
N GLU A 342 -9.36 3.15 13.81
CA GLU A 342 -9.54 3.83 12.51
C GLU A 342 -8.24 3.94 11.71
N TYR A 343 -8.26 3.43 10.48
CA TYR A 343 -7.16 3.65 9.54
C TYR A 343 -7.34 5.00 8.85
N VAL A 344 -6.35 5.86 8.94
CA VAL A 344 -6.39 7.21 8.40
C VAL A 344 -5.16 7.52 7.54
N ASP A 345 -5.33 8.43 6.60
CA ASP A 345 -4.26 8.99 5.77
C ASP A 345 -3.50 10.13 6.50
N MET A 346 -2.57 10.77 5.81
CA MET A 346 -1.76 11.88 6.36
C MET A 346 -2.60 13.08 6.81
N ASN A 347 -3.84 13.22 6.35
CA ASN A 347 -4.77 14.28 6.73
C ASN A 347 -5.77 13.83 7.83
N GLY A 348 -5.58 12.64 8.40
CA GLY A 348 -6.48 12.09 9.42
C GLY A 348 -7.84 11.65 8.85
N LYS A 349 -7.89 11.22 7.59
CA LYS A 349 -9.12 10.85 6.89
C LYS A 349 -9.00 9.49 6.22
N LYS A 350 -10.15 8.90 5.87
CA LYS A 350 -10.27 7.65 5.12
C LYS A 350 -11.31 7.76 4.00
N PRO A 351 -11.24 6.94 2.94
CA PRO A 351 -12.31 6.87 1.94
C PRO A 351 -13.56 6.25 2.52
N GLU A 352 -14.70 6.90 2.27
CA GLU A 352 -16.01 6.46 2.72
C GLU A 352 -17.03 6.54 1.58
N LYS A 353 -18.15 5.81 1.72
CA LYS A 353 -19.25 5.83 0.74
C LYS A 353 -19.70 7.25 0.42
N GLY A 354 -19.76 7.57 -0.88
CA GLY A 354 -20.15 8.89 -1.36
C GLY A 354 -19.01 9.90 -1.54
N PHE A 355 -17.78 9.55 -1.14
CA PHE A 355 -16.60 10.39 -1.37
C PHE A 355 -15.81 9.93 -2.61
N ASN A 356 -15.06 10.84 -3.19
CA ASN A 356 -14.08 10.47 -4.22
C ASN A 356 -12.81 9.94 -3.54
N HIS A 357 -12.63 8.61 -3.57
CA HIS A 357 -11.50 7.95 -2.91
C HIS A 357 -10.12 8.40 -3.40
N ALA A 358 -10.00 8.97 -4.60
CA ALA A 358 -8.74 9.46 -5.15
C ALA A 358 -8.03 10.51 -4.26
N TYR A 359 -8.76 11.18 -3.38
CA TYR A 359 -8.21 12.18 -2.46
C TYR A 359 -7.72 11.62 -1.13
N TYR A 360 -7.91 10.34 -0.85
CA TYR A 360 -7.61 9.71 0.44
C TYR A 360 -6.54 8.63 0.31
N GLY A 361 -5.80 8.41 1.38
CA GLY A 361 -4.70 7.45 1.42
C GLY A 361 -3.41 7.99 0.79
N LEU A 362 -2.28 7.78 1.45
CA LEU A 362 -0.95 8.13 0.94
C LEU A 362 -0.60 7.24 -0.25
N LYS A 363 -0.37 7.83 -1.42
CA LYS A 363 0.11 7.12 -2.61
C LYS A 363 1.60 6.85 -2.48
N LEU A 364 1.98 5.58 -2.39
CA LEU A 364 3.37 5.16 -2.32
C LEU A 364 3.99 4.98 -3.70
N SER A 365 3.24 4.42 -4.64
CA SER A 365 3.72 4.16 -6.00
C SER A 365 2.56 4.11 -6.99
N GLY A 366 2.84 4.50 -8.22
CA GLY A 366 1.94 4.38 -9.38
C GLY A 366 2.75 4.11 -10.64
N ASN A 367 2.40 4.76 -11.75
CA ASN A 367 3.14 4.65 -13.01
C ASN A 367 4.32 5.62 -13.01
N TYR A 368 5.54 5.16 -13.28
CA TYR A 368 6.73 6.02 -13.26
C TYR A 368 7.83 5.55 -14.20
N MET A 369 8.72 6.48 -14.55
CA MET A 369 9.96 6.25 -15.29
C MET A 369 11.14 6.86 -14.55
N LEU A 370 12.22 6.10 -14.39
CA LEU A 370 13.50 6.55 -13.84
C LEU A 370 14.64 6.28 -14.84
N PRO A 371 15.77 6.98 -14.75
CA PRO A 371 16.80 6.95 -15.79
C PRO A 371 17.35 5.57 -16.14
N SER A 372 17.55 4.69 -15.16
CA SER A 372 18.11 3.34 -15.37
C SER A 372 17.09 2.29 -15.77
N LEU A 373 15.79 2.64 -15.85
CA LEU A 373 14.75 1.69 -16.25
C LEU A 373 14.73 1.53 -17.78
N SER A 374 14.69 0.28 -18.26
CA SER A 374 14.50 0.01 -19.68
C SER A 374 13.09 0.30 -20.18
N LYS A 375 12.11 0.33 -19.28
CA LYS A 375 10.68 0.59 -19.53
C LYS A 375 10.06 1.19 -18.28
N ALA A 376 9.08 2.07 -18.47
CA ALA A 376 8.30 2.59 -17.35
C ALA A 376 7.54 1.47 -16.63
N TYR A 377 7.49 1.55 -15.29
CA TYR A 377 6.56 0.77 -14.49
C TYR A 377 5.14 1.29 -14.71
N LYS A 378 4.20 0.36 -14.81
CA LYS A 378 2.77 0.66 -14.96
C LYS A 378 1.95 -0.29 -14.11
N ALA A 379 0.81 0.19 -13.62
CA ALA A 379 -0.13 -0.60 -12.84
C ALA A 379 0.55 -1.34 -11.68
N THR A 380 1.27 -0.59 -10.83
CA THR A 380 1.89 -1.11 -9.61
C THR A 380 0.83 -1.34 -8.55
N GLY A 381 0.64 -2.55 -8.05
CA GLY A 381 -0.40 -2.78 -7.05
C GLY A 381 -0.54 -4.21 -6.56
N HIS A 382 -1.59 -4.42 -5.79
CA HIS A 382 -1.93 -5.66 -5.09
C HIS A 382 -0.73 -6.22 -4.35
N ASN A 383 -0.29 -5.44 -3.36
CA ASN A 383 0.93 -5.75 -2.63
C ASN A 383 0.68 -6.54 -1.36
N SER A 384 1.64 -7.36 -1.01
CA SER A 384 1.93 -7.78 0.36
C SER A 384 3.12 -7.01 0.93
N ALA A 385 3.40 -7.19 2.20
CA ALA A 385 4.54 -6.57 2.87
C ALA A 385 5.15 -7.50 3.91
N LEU A 386 6.45 -7.31 4.18
CA LEU A 386 7.23 -8.13 5.10
C LEU A 386 8.12 -7.23 5.96
N VAL A 387 8.19 -7.53 7.26
CA VAL A 387 9.33 -7.14 8.12
C VAL A 387 10.23 -8.35 8.22
N ASP A 388 11.46 -8.23 7.74
CA ASP A 388 12.44 -9.31 7.74
C ASP A 388 13.12 -9.45 9.11
N ASP A 389 13.84 -10.55 9.32
CA ASP A 389 14.52 -10.87 10.59
C ASP A 389 15.58 -9.83 10.98
N ASP A 390 16.14 -9.11 10.00
CA ASP A 390 17.09 -8.01 10.23
C ASP A 390 16.42 -6.64 10.42
N GLY A 391 15.08 -6.61 10.44
CA GLY A 391 14.27 -5.40 10.62
C GLY A 391 14.02 -4.61 9.34
N LYS A 392 14.56 -5.04 8.20
CA LYS A 392 14.25 -4.43 6.90
C LYS A 392 12.81 -4.69 6.52
N LYS A 393 12.21 -3.73 5.82
CA LYS A 393 10.80 -3.75 5.45
C LYS A 393 10.66 -3.72 3.94
N TYR A 394 9.84 -4.62 3.41
CA TYR A 394 9.66 -4.79 1.98
C TYR A 394 8.20 -4.73 1.58
N ILE A 395 7.93 -4.13 0.43
CA ILE A 395 6.67 -4.20 -0.30
C ILE A 395 6.88 -5.11 -1.50
N VAL A 396 6.07 -6.16 -1.61
CA VAL A 396 6.09 -7.13 -2.71
C VAL A 396 4.80 -6.97 -3.49
N TYR A 397 4.88 -6.68 -4.76
CA TYR A 397 3.72 -6.34 -5.59
C TYR A 397 3.91 -6.82 -7.03
N HIS A 398 2.85 -6.84 -7.81
CA HIS A 398 2.99 -7.00 -9.24
C HIS A 398 2.95 -5.67 -9.97
N THR A 399 3.62 -5.62 -11.11
CA THR A 399 3.61 -4.45 -12.00
C THR A 399 3.56 -4.89 -13.45
N ARG A 400 3.01 -4.07 -14.29
CA ARG A 400 3.14 -4.12 -15.74
C ARG A 400 4.20 -3.13 -16.20
N PHE A 401 4.53 -3.17 -17.48
CA PHE A 401 5.51 -2.26 -18.06
C PHE A 401 4.92 -1.58 -19.31
N ASP A 402 5.46 -0.41 -19.64
CA ASP A 402 5.08 0.29 -20.88
C ASP A 402 5.70 -0.39 -22.11
N ASN A 403 5.16 -1.56 -22.45
CA ASN A 403 5.60 -2.42 -23.55
C ASN A 403 4.47 -2.88 -24.48
N GLY A 404 3.27 -2.30 -24.33
CA GLY A 404 2.11 -2.62 -25.14
C GLY A 404 1.40 -3.94 -24.78
N THR A 405 1.78 -4.61 -23.67
CA THR A 405 1.18 -5.88 -23.23
C THR A 405 0.61 -5.79 -21.83
N GLU A 406 -0.17 -6.80 -21.43
CA GLU A 406 -0.66 -6.99 -20.06
C GLU A 406 0.23 -7.96 -19.25
N GLN A 407 1.40 -8.31 -19.75
CA GLN A 407 2.36 -9.12 -18.99
C GLN A 407 2.78 -8.39 -17.73
N HIS A 408 2.82 -9.12 -16.63
CA HIS A 408 3.18 -8.62 -15.31
C HIS A 408 4.39 -9.36 -14.74
N SER A 409 5.02 -8.75 -13.76
CA SER A 409 6.15 -9.31 -13.02
C SER A 409 6.06 -8.93 -11.55
N PRO A 410 6.45 -9.81 -10.62
CA PRO A 410 6.62 -9.42 -9.25
C PRO A 410 7.81 -8.47 -9.10
N ARG A 411 7.70 -7.54 -8.16
CA ARG A 411 8.75 -6.61 -7.76
C ARG A 411 8.78 -6.49 -6.26
N VAL A 412 9.99 -6.27 -5.75
CA VAL A 412 10.23 -6.06 -4.32
C VAL A 412 10.96 -4.75 -4.11
N HIS A 413 10.34 -3.84 -3.41
CA HIS A 413 10.97 -2.59 -3.00
C HIS A 413 11.09 -2.54 -1.48
N GLN A 414 12.24 -2.10 -1.00
CA GLN A 414 12.39 -1.76 0.40
C GLN A 414 11.63 -0.47 0.69
N PHE A 415 11.06 -0.36 1.87
CA PHE A 415 10.58 0.92 2.38
C PHE A 415 11.19 1.21 3.74
N LEU A 416 11.39 2.49 3.99
CA LEU A 416 11.81 3.01 5.29
C LEU A 416 10.64 3.78 5.89
N VAL A 417 10.69 3.98 7.19
CA VAL A 417 9.67 4.80 7.87
C VAL A 417 10.30 6.14 8.20
N ASN A 418 9.66 7.24 7.79
CA ASN A 418 10.17 8.58 8.09
C ASN A 418 9.98 8.96 9.57
N ALA A 419 10.50 10.12 9.96
CA ALA A 419 10.43 10.60 11.33
C ALA A 419 9.00 10.82 11.86
N GLU A 420 8.02 10.89 10.97
CA GLU A 420 6.59 11.05 11.31
C GLU A 420 5.83 9.71 11.35
N GLY A 421 6.52 8.59 11.12
CA GLY A 421 5.93 7.26 11.14
C GLY A 421 5.17 6.91 9.85
N TRP A 422 5.53 7.48 8.68
CA TRP A 422 4.94 7.11 7.40
C TRP A 422 5.91 6.30 6.54
N PRO A 423 5.42 5.27 5.82
CA PRO A 423 6.23 4.51 4.89
C PRO A 423 6.70 5.38 3.72
N CYS A 424 7.98 5.28 3.40
CA CYS A 424 8.66 5.87 2.26
C CYS A 424 9.21 4.73 1.39
N MET A 425 8.52 4.37 0.32
CA MET A 425 8.96 3.32 -0.60
C MET A 425 10.15 3.80 -1.40
N LEU A 426 11.23 3.04 -1.44
CA LEU A 426 12.44 3.39 -2.20
C LEU A 426 12.23 3.19 -3.71
N PRO A 427 12.89 4.02 -4.55
CA PRO A 427 12.54 4.13 -5.98
C PRO A 427 12.90 2.93 -6.86
N TYR A 428 13.87 2.09 -6.48
CA TYR A 428 14.29 0.92 -7.26
C TYR A 428 14.03 -0.40 -6.54
N GLN A 429 14.01 -1.49 -7.30
CA GLN A 429 13.96 -2.84 -6.76
C GLN A 429 15.10 -3.04 -5.78
N THR A 430 14.81 -3.67 -4.64
CA THR A 430 15.81 -3.84 -3.58
C THR A 430 16.97 -4.73 -4.01
N ALA A 431 18.18 -4.37 -3.57
CA ALA A 431 19.36 -5.22 -3.57
C ALA A 431 19.80 -5.55 -2.12
N GLY A 432 18.91 -5.34 -1.14
CA GLY A 432 19.17 -5.58 0.28
C GLY A 432 19.85 -4.40 0.97
N GLU A 433 19.51 -3.19 0.59
CA GLU A 433 20.10 -1.93 1.06
C GLU A 433 20.11 -1.84 2.59
N THR A 434 21.18 -1.28 3.12
CA THR A 434 21.28 -0.93 4.53
C THR A 434 21.37 0.58 4.64
N VAL A 435 20.44 1.14 5.38
CA VAL A 435 20.43 2.58 5.65
C VAL A 435 21.58 2.96 6.60
N SER A 436 22.17 4.12 6.40
CA SER A 436 23.19 4.70 7.28
C SER A 436 22.90 6.18 7.52
N ASP A 437 23.62 6.78 8.43
CA ASP A 437 23.62 8.22 8.59
C ASP A 437 24.42 8.85 7.44
N TYR A 438 23.96 9.99 6.97
CA TYR A 438 24.54 10.72 5.85
C TYR A 438 24.96 12.14 6.28
N THR A 439 25.84 12.72 5.49
CA THR A 439 26.22 14.13 5.57
C THR A 439 25.56 14.95 4.45
N VAL A 440 25.47 16.25 4.62
CA VAL A 440 24.98 17.15 3.57
C VAL A 440 25.79 17.00 2.28
N SER A 441 27.12 16.82 2.37
CA SER A 441 27.98 16.67 1.17
C SER A 441 27.73 15.36 0.40
N GLU A 442 27.20 14.32 1.06
CA GLU A 442 26.83 13.05 0.40
C GLU A 442 25.44 13.11 -0.25
N THR A 443 24.57 13.99 0.28
CA THR A 443 23.16 14.06 -0.12
C THR A 443 22.83 15.27 -0.98
N ALA A 444 23.64 16.35 -0.93
CA ALA A 444 23.50 17.47 -1.86
C ALA A 444 23.84 17.04 -3.28
N GLY A 445 23.10 17.54 -4.28
CA GLY A 445 23.36 17.19 -5.68
C GLY A 445 22.23 17.49 -6.63
N ARG A 446 22.42 17.03 -7.87
CA ARG A 446 21.46 17.10 -8.96
C ARG A 446 20.67 15.80 -9.07
N TYR A 447 19.37 15.85 -8.79
CA TYR A 447 18.48 14.70 -8.73
C TYR A 447 17.54 14.65 -9.93
N TYR A 448 17.29 13.45 -10.43
CA TYR A 448 16.11 13.13 -11.22
C TYR A 448 14.95 12.95 -10.23
N PHE A 449 14.03 13.90 -10.23
CA PHE A 449 12.96 14.03 -9.25
C PHE A 449 11.62 13.66 -9.85
N ILE A 450 10.88 12.79 -9.18
CA ILE A 450 9.53 12.38 -9.55
C ILE A 450 8.56 12.79 -8.46
N ASP A 451 7.48 13.45 -8.85
CA ASP A 451 6.27 13.61 -8.06
C ASP A 451 5.24 12.58 -8.55
N GLN A 452 4.86 11.66 -7.68
CA GLN A 452 3.87 10.61 -7.97
C GLN A 452 2.45 11.17 -8.07
N GLY A 453 2.18 12.35 -7.49
CA GLY A 453 0.88 12.97 -7.39
C GLY A 453 -0.16 12.06 -6.72
N THR A 454 -1.42 12.52 -6.69
CA THR A 454 -2.53 11.76 -6.07
C THR A 454 -3.52 11.16 -7.07
N LYS A 455 -3.37 11.42 -8.37
CA LYS A 455 -4.35 11.00 -9.38
C LYS A 455 -4.37 9.49 -9.59
N ILE A 456 -5.55 8.98 -9.94
CA ILE A 456 -5.75 7.62 -10.42
C ILE A 456 -5.90 7.73 -11.94
N ASP A 457 -4.81 7.55 -12.67
CA ASP A 457 -4.81 7.56 -14.13
C ASP A 457 -3.66 6.72 -14.70
N GLY A 458 -3.68 6.47 -16.01
CA GLY A 458 -2.68 5.68 -16.73
C GLY A 458 -1.41 6.44 -17.11
N ASN A 459 -1.25 7.71 -16.70
CA ASN A 459 -0.09 8.52 -17.04
C ASN A 459 1.15 8.03 -16.29
N VAL A 460 2.30 8.16 -16.95
CA VAL A 460 3.62 7.84 -16.37
C VAL A 460 4.25 9.10 -15.81
N ALA A 461 4.53 9.14 -14.52
CA ALA A 461 5.29 10.21 -13.92
C ALA A 461 6.71 10.24 -14.52
N GLN A 462 7.08 11.37 -15.10
CA GLN A 462 8.39 11.61 -15.70
C GLN A 462 9.25 12.44 -14.76
N PRO A 463 10.55 12.19 -14.68
CA PRO A 463 11.41 12.99 -13.83
C PRO A 463 11.59 14.42 -14.37
N VAL A 464 11.76 15.35 -13.44
CA VAL A 464 12.32 16.68 -13.67
C VAL A 464 13.65 16.77 -12.91
N ILE A 465 14.44 17.84 -13.15
CA ILE A 465 15.66 18.05 -12.37
C ILE A 465 15.36 18.85 -11.11
N LEU A 466 15.84 18.33 -9.98
CA LEU A 466 15.87 18.99 -8.68
C LEU A 466 17.32 19.16 -8.22
N TYR A 467 17.72 20.36 -7.85
CA TYR A 467 18.95 20.60 -7.13
C TYR A 467 18.68 20.69 -5.62
N LEU A 468 19.38 19.87 -4.87
CA LEU A 468 19.53 20.00 -3.41
C LEU A 468 20.91 20.61 -3.16
N ASN A 469 20.97 21.90 -2.84
CA ASN A 469 22.23 22.60 -2.67
C ASN A 469 22.79 22.41 -1.26
N ASP A 470 24.10 22.49 -1.12
CA ASP A 470 24.84 22.34 0.15
C ASP A 470 24.52 23.42 1.19
N ASP A 471 23.94 24.54 0.79
CA ASP A 471 23.44 25.61 1.66
C ASP A 471 22.00 25.39 2.15
N GLY A 472 21.39 24.24 1.84
CA GLY A 472 20.01 23.91 2.23
C GLY A 472 18.94 24.47 1.31
N THR A 473 19.31 25.13 0.19
CA THR A 473 18.33 25.54 -0.82
C THR A 473 17.97 24.39 -1.75
N ALA A 474 16.72 24.37 -2.24
CA ALA A 474 16.23 23.39 -3.20
C ALA A 474 15.61 24.10 -4.40
N LYS A 475 15.86 23.59 -5.62
CA LYS A 475 15.38 24.24 -6.84
C LYS A 475 15.08 23.26 -7.96
N THR A 476 13.89 23.39 -8.56
CA THR A 476 13.53 22.83 -9.86
C THR A 476 13.44 23.98 -10.88
N GLU A 477 13.15 23.68 -12.15
CA GLU A 477 12.87 24.72 -13.15
C GLU A 477 11.67 25.60 -12.78
N SER A 478 10.66 25.04 -12.10
CA SER A 478 9.36 25.66 -11.82
C SER A 478 9.10 25.99 -10.34
N ALA A 479 9.92 25.50 -9.41
CA ALA A 479 9.71 25.65 -7.97
C ALA A 479 11.04 25.90 -7.24
N GLU A 480 10.99 26.68 -6.18
CA GLU A 480 12.12 26.96 -5.28
C GLU A 480 11.73 26.64 -3.83
N GLY A 481 12.73 26.35 -3.01
CA GLY A 481 12.48 26.05 -1.61
C GLY A 481 13.73 25.70 -0.84
N THR A 482 13.56 24.84 0.16
CA THR A 482 14.63 24.42 1.06
C THR A 482 14.58 22.93 1.30
N TRP A 483 15.71 22.37 1.68
CA TRP A 483 15.80 21.01 2.19
C TRP A 483 16.71 20.97 3.40
N ALA A 484 16.52 19.97 4.24
CA ALA A 484 17.37 19.73 5.38
C ALA A 484 17.55 18.23 5.61
N LEU A 485 18.76 17.84 5.98
CA LEU A 485 19.09 16.55 6.54
C LEU A 485 19.10 16.69 8.07
N THR A 486 18.44 15.79 8.79
CA THR A 486 18.55 15.74 10.24
C THR A 486 19.96 15.24 10.63
N ASP A 487 20.62 15.93 11.53
CA ASP A 487 22.00 15.62 11.95
C ASP A 487 22.14 14.17 12.42
N ASN A 488 23.20 13.52 11.94
CA ASN A 488 23.53 12.12 12.24
C ASN A 488 22.33 11.18 11.99
N SER A 489 21.68 11.32 10.85
CA SER A 489 20.57 10.45 10.45
C SER A 489 20.44 10.36 8.93
N HIS A 490 19.44 9.61 8.50
CA HIS A 490 18.98 9.53 7.10
C HIS A 490 17.68 10.30 6.85
N TYR A 491 17.12 10.94 7.89
CA TYR A 491 15.87 11.66 7.77
C TYR A 491 16.07 13.01 7.09
N MET A 492 15.10 13.37 6.26
CA MET A 492 15.11 14.64 5.53
C MET A 492 13.76 15.35 5.54
N THR A 493 13.81 16.63 5.31
CA THR A 493 12.66 17.43 4.89
C THR A 493 12.98 18.12 3.56
N LEU A 494 11.98 18.21 2.70
CA LEU A 494 12.03 18.95 1.43
C LEU A 494 10.81 19.88 1.37
N THR A 495 11.05 21.17 1.22
CA THR A 495 9.99 22.15 0.94
C THR A 495 10.19 22.71 -0.45
N LEU A 496 9.18 22.63 -1.29
CA LEU A 496 9.12 23.26 -2.60
C LEU A 496 7.87 24.13 -2.63
N ASP A 497 8.04 25.43 -2.88
CA ASP A 497 7.01 26.47 -2.73
C ASP A 497 6.35 26.39 -1.34
N ASP A 498 5.07 26.04 -1.26
CA ASP A 498 4.30 25.91 -0.02
C ASP A 498 4.12 24.46 0.48
N ARG A 499 4.77 23.48 -0.18
CA ARG A 499 4.60 22.06 0.10
C ARG A 499 5.83 21.46 0.78
N THR A 500 5.62 20.91 1.97
CA THR A 500 6.68 20.24 2.75
C THR A 500 6.48 18.74 2.77
N TYR A 501 7.54 18.00 2.47
CA TYR A 501 7.61 16.54 2.48
C TYR A 501 8.60 16.08 3.55
N SER A 502 8.25 15.04 4.29
CA SER A 502 9.11 14.37 5.26
C SER A 502 9.56 13.02 4.69
N GLY A 503 10.84 12.73 4.74
CA GLY A 503 11.36 11.55 4.05
C GLY A 503 12.68 11.03 4.58
N VAL A 504 13.30 10.21 3.74
CA VAL A 504 14.51 9.48 4.04
C VAL A 504 15.46 9.46 2.84
N PHE A 505 16.77 9.56 3.11
CA PHE A 505 17.80 9.22 2.15
C PHE A 505 18.18 7.74 2.26
N CYS A 506 18.52 7.13 1.14
CA CYS A 506 19.10 5.79 1.09
C CYS A 506 20.03 5.67 -0.11
N LYS A 507 21.29 5.25 0.14
CA LYS A 507 22.18 4.83 -0.94
C LYS A 507 21.78 3.43 -1.37
N MET A 508 21.42 3.27 -2.64
CA MET A 508 20.97 2.00 -3.18
C MET A 508 21.55 1.74 -4.57
N ASN A 509 21.38 0.54 -5.08
CA ASN A 509 21.67 0.26 -6.47
C ASN A 509 20.48 0.66 -7.33
N ASP A 510 20.75 1.27 -8.49
CA ASP A 510 19.73 1.46 -9.51
C ASP A 510 19.41 0.14 -10.24
N GLU A 511 18.50 0.14 -11.20
CA GLU A 511 18.10 -1.07 -11.92
C GLU A 511 19.26 -1.72 -12.73
N ALA A 512 20.32 -0.97 -13.04
CA ALA A 512 21.53 -1.49 -13.71
C ALA A 512 22.60 -1.97 -12.72
N GLY A 513 22.38 -1.83 -11.41
CA GLY A 513 23.33 -2.16 -10.36
C GLY A 513 24.34 -1.04 -10.08
N THR A 514 24.12 0.18 -10.57
CA THR A 514 24.96 1.34 -10.27
C THR A 514 24.60 1.91 -8.90
N PRO A 515 25.56 2.10 -7.97
CA PRO A 515 25.30 2.77 -6.70
C PRO A 515 24.89 4.24 -6.92
N VAL A 516 23.74 4.64 -6.37
CA VAL A 516 23.19 5.99 -6.47
C VAL A 516 22.69 6.46 -5.11
N MET A 517 22.71 7.76 -4.85
CA MET A 517 22.00 8.33 -3.73
C MET A 517 20.53 8.53 -4.11
N THR A 518 19.64 8.07 -3.27
CA THR A 518 18.20 8.26 -3.47
C THR A 518 17.56 8.91 -2.26
N PHE A 519 16.42 9.51 -2.47
CA PHE A 519 15.49 9.83 -1.40
C PHE A 519 14.06 9.46 -1.77
N SER A 520 13.28 9.17 -0.75
CA SER A 520 11.82 9.05 -0.81
C SER A 520 11.22 9.88 0.30
N ALA A 521 10.32 10.77 -0.04
CA ALA A 521 9.64 11.64 0.91
C ALA A 521 8.14 11.69 0.64
N VAL A 522 7.35 11.95 1.67
CA VAL A 522 5.89 11.92 1.61
C VAL A 522 5.28 13.17 2.24
N GLY A 523 4.19 13.61 1.66
CA GLY A 523 3.39 14.75 2.12
C GLY A 523 2.11 14.84 1.29
N TYR A 524 1.05 15.42 1.83
CA TYR A 524 -0.19 15.68 1.07
C TYR A 524 -0.82 14.44 0.40
N ASN A 525 -0.65 13.26 1.00
CA ASN A 525 -1.07 11.97 0.45
C ASN A 525 -0.38 11.55 -0.86
N GLU A 526 0.80 12.09 -1.13
CA GLU A 526 1.62 11.70 -2.28
C GLU A 526 3.07 11.45 -1.87
N SER A 527 3.79 10.70 -2.70
CA SER A 527 5.22 10.44 -2.58
C SER A 527 6.00 11.20 -3.64
N VAL A 528 7.17 11.68 -3.25
CA VAL A 528 8.17 12.26 -4.14
C VAL A 528 9.47 11.47 -4.01
N TRP A 529 10.14 11.20 -5.13
CA TRP A 529 11.39 10.47 -5.17
C TRP A 529 12.48 11.25 -5.88
N GLY A 530 13.71 11.08 -5.44
CA GLY A 530 14.89 11.62 -6.11
C GLY A 530 15.97 10.58 -6.29
N VAL A 531 16.64 10.61 -7.44
CA VAL A 531 17.79 9.75 -7.75
C VAL A 531 18.94 10.61 -8.25
N CYS A 532 20.10 10.51 -7.61
CA CYS A 532 21.29 11.29 -7.90
C CYS A 532 22.44 10.39 -8.38
N TYR A 533 22.99 10.71 -9.53
CA TYR A 533 24.15 10.03 -10.14
C TYR A 533 25.47 10.76 -9.95
N ASN A 534 25.51 11.78 -9.05
CA ASN A 534 26.71 12.56 -8.76
C ASN A 534 27.73 11.75 -7.95
N GLY A 535 28.43 10.85 -8.53
CA GLY A 535 29.43 10.02 -7.85
C GLY A 535 30.03 8.95 -8.73
N ALA A 536 29.52 8.84 -9.95
CA ALA A 536 30.05 7.92 -10.97
C ALA A 536 31.02 8.59 -11.95
N ALA A 537 31.40 9.86 -11.68
CA ALA A 537 32.37 10.60 -12.50
C ALA A 537 33.56 11.03 -11.61
N GLU A 538 34.42 10.05 -11.28
CA GLU A 538 35.89 10.18 -11.19
C GLU A 538 36.53 8.81 -11.42
#